data_d047aed4a3e8f5fb5ecd2ec9da216443
#
_entry.id   d047aed4a3e8f5fb5ecd2ec9da216443
#
_cell.length_a   1.000
_cell.length_b   1.000
_cell.length_c   1.000
_cell.angle_alpha   90.00
_cell.angle_beta   90.00
_cell.angle_gamma   90.00
#
_symmetry.space_group_name_H-M   'P 1'
#
loop_
_entity.id
_entity.type
_entity.pdbx_description
1 polymer ?
#
loop_
_entity_poly.entity_id
_entity_poly.type
_entity_poly.pdbx_seq_one_letter_code
_entity_poly.pdbx_strand_id
1 'polypeptide(L)'
;MTYRLEFLPSARKEWEKLGHTLREQFKKKLAERLEMPRIPADALHGMPDCYKIKLKSSGYRLVYEVIDERVVISVVAVGKRERSSVYERAKKR
;
A
#
# COMPACT_ATOMS: atom_id res chain seq x y z
N MET A 1 13.82 3.91 12.97
CA MET A 1 12.56 3.79 13.72
C MET A 1 11.57 2.96 12.89
N THR A 2 10.94 1.97 13.49
CA THR A 2 10.01 1.10 12.79
C THR A 2 8.60 1.66 12.86
N TYR A 3 7.96 1.83 11.70
CA TYR A 3 6.57 2.28 11.65
C TYR A 3 5.64 1.10 11.96
N ARG A 4 4.43 1.41 12.42
CA ARG A 4 3.40 0.40 12.65
C ARG A 4 2.52 0.30 11.42
N LEU A 5 1.97 -0.87 11.17
CA LEU A 5 1.11 -1.12 10.01
C LEU A 5 -0.35 -1.05 10.44
N GLU A 6 -1.12 -0.24 9.72
CA GLU A 6 -2.57 -0.16 9.90
C GLU A 6 -3.24 -0.25 8.53
N PHE A 7 -4.52 -0.57 8.52
CA PHE A 7 -5.31 -0.65 7.29
C PHE A 7 -6.56 0.19 7.46
N LEU A 8 -6.92 0.96 6.43
CA LEU A 8 -8.27 1.50 6.37
C LEU A 8 -9.26 0.34 6.26
N PRO A 9 -10.48 0.46 6.80
CA PRO A 9 -11.45 -0.64 6.75
C PRO A 9 -11.70 -1.17 5.34
N SER A 10 -11.82 -0.29 4.34
CA SER A 10 -12.01 -0.72 2.96
C SER A 10 -10.80 -1.47 2.42
N ALA A 11 -9.60 -1.00 2.76
CA ALA A 11 -8.36 -1.65 2.33
C ALA A 11 -8.21 -3.02 3.00
N ARG A 12 -8.64 -3.14 4.26
CA ARG A 12 -8.58 -4.40 4.97
C ARG A 12 -9.42 -5.46 4.28
N LYS A 13 -10.60 -5.09 3.81
CA LYS A 13 -11.47 -6.00 3.08
C LYS A 13 -10.82 -6.46 1.77
N GLU A 14 -10.19 -5.53 1.07
CA GLU A 14 -9.48 -5.86 -0.16
C GLU A 14 -8.30 -6.80 0.11
N TRP A 15 -7.59 -6.55 1.19
CA TRP A 15 -6.48 -7.38 1.61
C TRP A 15 -6.92 -8.81 1.92
N GLU A 16 -8.05 -8.96 2.60
CA GLU A 16 -8.57 -10.27 2.98
C GLU A 16 -9.02 -11.10 1.78
N LYS A 17 -9.35 -10.45 0.67
CA LYS A 17 -9.72 -11.14 -0.57
C LYS A 17 -8.52 -11.67 -1.34
N LEU A 18 -7.32 -11.26 -1.00
CA LEU A 18 -6.12 -11.73 -1.68
C LEU A 18 -5.84 -13.19 -1.34
N GLY A 19 -5.31 -13.92 -2.32
CA GLY A 19 -4.80 -15.26 -2.04
C GLY A 19 -3.58 -15.21 -1.13
N HIS A 20 -3.29 -16.34 -0.50
CA HIS A 20 -2.18 -16.44 0.46
C HIS A 20 -0.84 -15.97 -0.14
N THR A 21 -0.55 -16.41 -1.36
CA THR A 21 0.72 -16.08 -2.00
C THR A 21 0.91 -14.58 -2.17
N LEU A 22 -0.15 -13.87 -2.62
CA LEU A 22 -0.09 -12.43 -2.82
C LEU A 22 0.08 -11.70 -1.49
N ARG A 23 -0.65 -12.15 -0.46
CA ARG A 23 -0.51 -11.53 0.86
C ARG A 23 0.92 -11.68 1.40
N GLU A 24 1.52 -12.86 1.23
CA GLU A 24 2.88 -13.09 1.70
C GLU A 24 3.89 -12.23 0.95
N GLN A 25 3.69 -12.05 -0.35
CA GLN A 25 4.57 -11.19 -1.14
C GLN A 25 4.45 -9.73 -0.69
N PHE A 26 3.23 -9.25 -0.44
CA PHE A 26 3.05 -7.90 0.07
C PHE A 26 3.61 -7.74 1.48
N LYS A 27 3.45 -8.75 2.34
CA LYS A 27 3.99 -8.69 3.69
C LYS A 27 5.50 -8.49 3.70
N LYS A 28 6.21 -9.19 2.83
CA LYS A 28 7.66 -9.02 2.72
C LYS A 28 8.02 -7.59 2.35
N LYS A 29 7.33 -7.04 1.37
CA LYS A 29 7.61 -5.67 0.95
C LYS A 29 7.20 -4.66 1.99
N LEU A 30 6.09 -4.88 2.67
CA LEU A 30 5.64 -4.00 3.74
C LEU A 30 6.64 -3.99 4.90
N ALA A 31 7.23 -5.14 5.23
CA ALA A 31 8.23 -5.20 6.28
C ALA A 31 9.41 -4.25 5.98
N GLU A 32 9.85 -4.20 4.73
CA GLU A 32 10.90 -3.28 4.32
C GLU A 32 10.45 -1.83 4.43
N ARG A 33 9.20 -1.55 4.03
CA ARG A 33 8.66 -0.19 4.06
C ARG A 33 8.40 0.31 5.48
N LEU A 34 8.20 -0.58 6.44
CA LEU A 34 8.07 -0.17 7.84
C LEU A 34 9.38 0.43 8.36
N GLU A 35 10.50 0.00 7.80
CA GLU A 35 11.81 0.57 8.17
C GLU A 35 12.14 1.81 7.36
N MET A 36 11.78 1.83 6.07
CA MET A 36 12.05 2.95 5.17
C MET A 36 10.82 3.22 4.29
N PRO A 37 9.83 3.95 4.82
CA PRO A 37 8.56 4.08 4.10
C PRO A 37 8.58 5.05 2.91
N ARG A 38 9.48 6.00 2.89
CA ARG A 38 9.49 7.01 1.83
C ARG A 38 10.47 6.63 0.73
N ILE A 39 9.93 5.98 -0.31
CA ILE A 39 10.71 5.53 -1.48
C ILE A 39 10.35 6.45 -2.64
N PRO A 40 11.20 7.41 -3.00
CA PRO A 40 10.85 8.40 -4.03
C PRO A 40 10.38 7.81 -5.35
N ALA A 41 10.97 6.70 -5.78
CA ALA A 41 10.59 6.06 -7.03
C ALA A 41 9.14 5.55 -7.02
N ASP A 42 8.57 5.33 -5.85
CA ASP A 42 7.22 4.80 -5.69
C ASP A 42 6.22 5.83 -5.19
N ALA A 43 6.64 7.09 -5.09
CA ALA A 43 5.73 8.16 -4.68
C ALA A 43 4.62 8.37 -5.71
N LEU A 44 3.41 8.66 -5.25
CA LEU A 44 2.27 8.89 -6.11
C LEU A 44 2.05 10.39 -6.32
N HIS A 45 1.90 10.79 -7.57
CA HIS A 45 1.62 12.18 -7.91
C HIS A 45 0.22 12.58 -7.46
N GLY A 46 0.10 13.76 -6.87
CA GLY A 46 -1.20 14.27 -6.45
C GLY A 46 -1.74 13.63 -5.19
N MET A 47 -0.95 12.79 -4.53
CA MET A 47 -1.32 12.14 -3.28
C MET A 47 -0.17 12.28 -2.29
N PRO A 48 -0.15 13.38 -1.52
CA PRO A 48 0.95 13.63 -0.58
C PRO A 48 1.13 12.47 0.39
N ASP A 49 2.39 12.12 0.66
CA ASP A 49 2.76 11.07 1.61
C ASP A 49 2.29 9.66 1.22
N CYS A 50 1.83 9.47 -0.02
CA CYS A 50 1.37 8.16 -0.48
C CYS A 50 2.37 7.51 -1.42
N TYR A 51 2.52 6.21 -1.29
CA TYR A 51 3.46 5.41 -2.05
C TYR A 51 2.81 4.12 -2.49
N LYS A 52 3.36 3.50 -3.52
CA LYS A 52 2.84 2.24 -4.05
C LYS A 52 3.84 1.11 -3.83
N ILE A 53 3.30 -0.10 -3.75
CA ILE A 53 4.08 -1.33 -3.84
C ILE A 53 3.51 -2.11 -5.02
N LYS A 54 4.38 -2.48 -5.97
CA LYS A 54 3.97 -3.23 -7.16
C LYS A 54 4.43 -4.67 -7.07
N LEU A 55 3.53 -5.60 -7.41
CA LEU A 55 3.89 -6.99 -7.64
C LEU A 55 3.87 -7.19 -9.15
N LYS A 56 5.04 -7.13 -9.79
CA LYS A 56 5.14 -7.07 -11.24
C LYS A 56 4.50 -8.25 -11.95
N SER A 57 4.73 -9.46 -11.47
CA SER A 57 4.25 -10.66 -12.15
C SER A 57 2.74 -10.81 -12.10
N SER A 58 2.09 -10.39 -11.02
CA SER A 58 0.66 -10.54 -10.87
C SER A 58 -0.14 -9.30 -11.27
N GLY A 59 0.53 -8.16 -11.40
CA GLY A 59 -0.14 -6.90 -11.69
C GLY A 59 -0.87 -6.28 -10.50
N TYR A 60 -0.71 -6.84 -9.31
CA TYR A 60 -1.33 -6.27 -8.12
C TYR A 60 -0.56 -5.07 -7.60
N ARG A 61 -1.28 -4.16 -6.98
CA ARG A 61 -0.75 -2.92 -6.41
C ARG A 61 -1.31 -2.70 -5.03
N LEU A 62 -0.50 -2.09 -4.17
CA LEU A 62 -0.93 -1.67 -2.84
C LEU A 62 -0.52 -0.20 -2.68
N VAL A 63 -1.43 0.61 -2.16
CA VAL A 63 -1.15 2.02 -1.87
C VAL A 63 -1.18 2.21 -0.37
N TYR A 64 -0.17 2.89 0.17
CA TYR A 64 -0.13 3.22 1.59
C TYR A 64 0.20 4.69 1.79
N GLU A 65 -0.22 5.21 2.92
CA GLU A 65 0.08 6.58 3.35
C GLU A 65 1.02 6.55 4.55
N VAL A 66 2.01 7.43 4.53
CA VAL A 66 2.96 7.55 5.65
C VAL A 66 2.45 8.66 6.58
N ILE A 67 2.23 8.31 7.83
CA ILE A 67 1.74 9.25 8.85
C ILE A 67 2.84 9.39 9.91
N ASP A 68 3.74 10.34 9.70
CA ASP A 68 4.91 10.49 10.55
C ASP A 68 4.54 10.81 12.01
N GLU A 69 3.51 11.62 12.19
CA GLU A 69 3.09 12.03 13.54
C GLU A 69 2.69 10.85 14.41
N ARG A 70 2.18 9.79 13.81
CA ARG A 70 1.76 8.59 14.52
C ARG A 70 2.75 7.44 14.36
N VAL A 71 3.77 7.63 13.53
CA VAL A 71 4.73 6.59 13.16
C VAL A 71 3.99 5.36 12.61
N VAL A 72 3.09 5.61 11.65
CA VAL A 72 2.19 4.60 11.09
C VAL A 72 2.27 4.63 9.57
N ILE A 73 2.21 3.45 8.98
CA ILE A 73 1.91 3.27 7.56
C ILE A 73 0.48 2.75 7.50
N SER A 74 -0.40 3.50 6.83
CA SER A 74 -1.80 3.11 6.68
C SER A 74 -2.03 2.61 5.26
N VAL A 75 -2.45 1.36 5.11
CA VAL A 75 -2.79 0.82 3.79
C VAL A 75 -4.13 1.40 3.37
N VAL A 76 -4.13 2.07 2.22
CA VAL A 76 -5.28 2.82 1.72
C VAL A 76 -6.08 2.04 0.69
N ALA A 77 -5.41 1.28 -0.16
CA ALA A 77 -6.08 0.49 -1.20
C ALA A 77 -5.20 -0.67 -1.64
N VAL A 78 -5.82 -1.79 -2.00
CA VAL A 78 -5.13 -2.96 -2.53
C VAL A 78 -5.96 -3.51 -3.67
N GLY A 79 -5.32 -3.87 -4.79
CA GLY A 79 -6.05 -4.47 -5.88
C GLY A 79 -5.20 -4.70 -7.10
N LYS A 80 -5.78 -5.38 -8.08
CA LYS A 80 -5.14 -5.58 -9.36
C LYS A 80 -5.18 -4.27 -10.14
N ARG A 81 -4.09 -3.95 -10.81
CA ARG A 81 -4.07 -2.73 -11.61
C ARG A 81 -4.86 -2.96 -12.90
N GLU A 82 -6.05 -2.39 -12.93
CA GLU A 82 -6.88 -2.37 -14.14
C GLU A 82 -7.25 -0.92 -14.36
N ARG A 83 -6.72 -0.31 -15.42
CA ARG A 83 -6.98 1.08 -15.77
C ARG A 83 -6.77 2.03 -14.58
N SER A 84 -5.75 1.73 -13.76
CA SER A 84 -5.41 2.53 -12.57
C SER A 84 -6.51 2.59 -11.51
N SER A 85 -7.41 1.61 -11.48
CA SER A 85 -8.55 1.63 -10.57
C SER A 85 -8.13 1.64 -9.08
N VAL A 86 -7.05 0.96 -8.73
CA VAL A 86 -6.57 0.96 -7.34
C VAL A 86 -6.15 2.35 -6.91
N TYR A 87 -5.55 3.13 -7.80
CA TYR A 87 -5.13 4.49 -7.49
C TYR A 87 -6.34 5.43 -7.39
N GLU A 88 -7.35 5.22 -8.22
CA GLU A 88 -8.57 6.00 -8.13
C GLU A 88 -9.29 5.77 -6.81
N ARG A 89 -9.36 4.52 -6.35
CA ARG A 89 -9.95 4.20 -5.06
C ARG A 89 -9.14 4.84 -3.92
N ALA A 90 -7.82 4.80 -4.01
CA ALA A 90 -6.96 5.39 -2.99
C ALA A 90 -7.21 6.89 -2.86
N LYS A 91 -7.38 7.59 -3.98
CA LYS A 91 -7.64 9.04 -3.97
C LYS A 91 -8.93 9.39 -3.26
N LYS A 92 -9.93 8.52 -3.33
CA LYS A 92 -11.23 8.76 -2.72
C LYS A 92 -11.28 8.43 -1.24
N ARG A 93 -10.26 7.82 -0.73
CA ARG A 93 -10.17 7.41 0.67
C ARG A 93 -9.24 8.31 1.45
#